data_7372a97bef6c26b3ba00e0ec2ee585a2
#
_entry.id   7372a97bef6c26b3ba00e0ec2ee585a2
#
_cell.length_a   1.000
_cell.length_b   1.000
_cell.length_c   1.000
_cell.angle_alpha   90.00
_cell.angle_beta   90.00
_cell.angle_gamma   90.00
#
_symmetry.space_group_name_H-M   'P 1'
#
loop_
_entity.id
_entity.type
_entity.pdbx_description
1 polymer ?
#
loop_
_entity_poly.entity_id
_entity_poly.type
_entity_poly.pdbx_seq_one_letter_code
_entity_poly.pdbx_strand_id
1 'polypeptide(L)'
;MTASDIILTTCPRDCYDACGIVVRVRNGEIFQVRGDPNHPLSRGALCVKCSTGYNNEWRDPHVRLTRPLQRTGPKGSGQFAPVTWDEALTTIAGRLHEIVADHGAATILNAHYSGTLSLLAYAFPMRFFNRLGATEVDPDSICNLAGHIALDYLYGTSSDGFDPRTVAAASCVMIWGANPAASGPHVFEHWFRPAPGTKIVVDPIRTDTAKAADLHLQPFPGSDAALAFAILHVLRRDDLLDYGFLARSTIGWDELAPHLDACTPAWGERATGVPAALIERAAHVYGNGPSLLWLGQGLQRQQGGGNVMRTCGLLPAATGNLGKPGAGL
;
A
#
# COMPACT_ATOMS: atom_id res chain seq x y z
N MET A 1 25.58 30.68 21.76
CA MET A 1 24.59 29.67 21.32
C MET A 1 25.25 28.88 20.20
N THR A 2 25.50 27.60 20.40
CA THR A 2 26.03 26.74 19.31
C THR A 2 25.05 26.69 18.17
N ALA A 3 25.53 26.94 16.94
CA ALA A 3 24.72 26.87 15.74
C ALA A 3 24.09 25.48 15.67
N SER A 4 22.78 25.41 15.46
CA SER A 4 22.09 24.16 15.20
C SER A 4 21.74 24.11 13.72
N ASP A 5 22.15 23.02 13.06
CA ASP A 5 21.80 22.79 11.66
C ASP A 5 20.37 22.25 11.56
N ILE A 6 19.66 22.69 10.54
CA ILE A 6 18.32 22.19 10.17
C ILE A 6 18.46 21.43 8.87
N ILE A 7 18.07 20.15 8.88
CA ILE A 7 18.11 19.27 7.72
C ILE A 7 16.68 18.88 7.39
N LEU A 8 16.27 19.13 6.14
CA LEU A 8 14.99 18.66 5.60
C LEU A 8 15.20 17.28 4.96
N THR A 9 14.32 16.35 5.28
CA THR A 9 14.36 15.00 4.74
C THR A 9 12.96 14.38 4.74
N THR A 10 12.85 13.12 4.35
CA THR A 10 11.59 12.39 4.28
C THR A 10 11.59 11.23 5.28
N CYS A 11 10.44 10.88 5.80
CA CYS A 11 10.27 9.69 6.62
C CYS A 11 10.64 8.44 5.82
N PRO A 12 11.57 7.59 6.30
CA PRO A 12 12.02 6.42 5.57
C PRO A 12 11.10 5.20 5.75
N ARG A 13 9.91 5.36 6.31
CA ARG A 13 8.96 4.26 6.46
C ARG A 13 8.14 4.10 5.20
N ASP A 14 7.87 2.86 4.84
CA ASP A 14 6.93 2.49 3.79
C ASP A 14 5.49 2.77 4.25
N CYS A 15 4.97 3.93 3.82
CA CYS A 15 3.67 4.45 4.26
C CYS A 15 3.18 5.50 3.26
N TYR A 16 1.90 5.51 2.98
CA TYR A 16 1.25 6.45 2.04
C TYR A 16 1.46 7.93 2.40
N ASP A 17 1.68 8.23 3.68
CA ASP A 17 1.82 9.61 4.15
C ASP A 17 3.08 10.30 3.65
N ALA A 18 4.15 9.54 3.32
CA ALA A 18 5.43 10.03 2.79
C ALA A 18 5.89 11.33 3.49
N CYS A 19 5.82 11.38 4.83
CA CYS A 19 5.94 12.61 5.63
C CYS A 19 7.27 13.32 5.42
N GLY A 20 7.22 14.64 5.22
CA GLY A 20 8.39 15.51 5.34
C GLY A 20 8.83 15.62 6.79
N ILE A 21 10.14 15.62 7.01
CA ILE A 21 10.77 15.67 8.34
C ILE A 21 11.77 16.82 8.41
N VAL A 22 11.73 17.52 9.53
CA VAL A 22 12.75 18.49 9.96
C VAL A 22 13.61 17.84 11.04
N VAL A 23 14.87 17.63 10.74
CA VAL A 23 15.87 17.12 11.67
C VAL A 23 16.71 18.28 12.18
N ARG A 24 16.84 18.40 13.50
CA ARG A 24 17.71 19.39 14.15
C ARG A 24 18.95 18.72 14.72
N VAL A 25 20.10 19.21 14.30
CA VAL A 25 21.41 18.70 14.68
C VAL A 25 22.15 19.75 15.52
N ARG A 26 22.80 19.33 16.59
CA ARG A 26 23.66 20.16 17.42
C ARG A 26 24.94 19.39 17.73
N ASN A 27 26.09 20.00 17.46
CA ASN A 27 27.41 19.35 17.66
C ASN A 27 27.54 17.97 16.93
N GLY A 28 26.95 17.84 15.75
CA GLY A 28 26.97 16.58 14.98
C GLY A 28 25.95 15.53 15.46
N GLU A 29 25.16 15.81 16.50
CA GLU A 29 24.16 14.88 17.03
C GLU A 29 22.73 15.36 16.76
N ILE A 30 21.86 14.43 16.36
CA ILE A 30 20.42 14.69 16.22
C ILE A 30 19.84 14.86 17.63
N PHE A 31 19.27 16.02 17.91
CA PHE A 31 18.58 16.26 19.18
C PHE A 31 17.06 16.35 19.07
N GLN A 32 16.53 16.57 17.86
CA GLN A 32 15.08 16.62 17.63
C GLN A 32 14.72 16.26 16.19
N VAL A 33 13.64 15.50 16.05
CA VAL A 33 12.98 15.19 14.77
C VAL A 33 11.51 15.61 14.88
N ARG A 34 11.04 16.41 13.91
CA ARG A 34 9.65 16.88 13.80
C ARG A 34 9.13 16.73 12.37
N GLY A 35 7.83 16.78 12.18
CA GLY A 35 7.24 16.92 10.86
C GLY A 35 7.54 18.29 10.24
N ASP A 36 7.71 18.33 8.92
CA ASP A 36 7.90 19.58 8.17
C ASP A 36 6.54 20.25 7.93
N PRO A 37 6.29 21.46 8.49
CA PRO A 37 5.04 22.15 8.32
C PRO A 37 4.77 22.59 6.86
N ASN A 38 5.82 22.69 6.04
CA ASN A 38 5.72 23.06 4.64
C ASN A 38 5.50 21.86 3.70
N HIS A 39 5.54 20.65 4.22
CA HIS A 39 5.33 19.46 3.41
C HIS A 39 3.88 19.36 2.94
N PRO A 40 3.61 19.24 1.62
CA PRO A 40 2.26 19.39 1.06
C PRO A 40 1.27 18.31 1.52
N LEU A 41 1.75 17.11 1.83
CA LEU A 41 0.90 15.99 2.24
C LEU A 41 0.74 15.90 3.76
N SER A 42 1.84 15.86 4.52
CA SER A 42 1.80 15.65 5.97
C SER A 42 1.59 16.92 6.79
N ARG A 43 1.82 18.11 6.22
CA ARG A 43 1.53 19.43 6.82
C ARG A 43 2.06 19.59 8.24
N GLY A 44 3.26 19.09 8.51
CA GLY A 44 3.90 19.12 9.84
C GLY A 44 3.48 18.00 10.79
N ALA A 45 2.57 17.12 10.39
CA ALA A 45 2.20 15.96 11.20
C ALA A 45 3.32 14.91 11.22
N LEU A 46 3.49 14.26 12.36
CA LEU A 46 4.40 13.14 12.55
C LEU A 46 3.73 12.13 13.47
N CYS A 47 3.46 10.93 12.98
CA CYS A 47 2.74 9.91 13.74
C CYS A 47 3.56 9.39 14.93
N VAL A 48 2.90 8.73 15.87
CA VAL A 48 3.52 8.21 17.08
C VAL A 48 4.70 7.26 16.79
N LYS A 49 4.60 6.42 15.74
CA LYS A 49 5.68 5.52 15.32
C LYS A 49 6.98 6.28 15.03
N CYS A 50 6.86 7.44 14.40
CA CYS A 50 8.00 8.25 13.97
C CYS A 50 8.43 9.23 15.05
N SER A 51 7.50 9.89 15.74
CA SER A 51 7.83 10.84 16.80
C SER A 51 8.54 10.16 17.97
N THR A 52 8.07 9.00 18.40
CA THR A 52 8.69 8.20 19.45
C THR A 52 9.98 7.54 18.95
N GLY A 53 9.91 6.83 17.81
CA GLY A 53 11.07 6.12 17.27
C GLY A 53 12.27 7.03 17.01
N TYR A 54 12.09 8.13 16.29
CA TYR A 54 13.20 9.01 15.90
C TYR A 54 13.76 9.85 17.06
N ASN A 55 12.95 10.21 18.04
CA ASN A 55 13.39 11.04 19.16
C ASN A 55 13.88 10.21 20.36
N ASN A 56 13.46 8.96 20.52
CA ASN A 56 13.76 8.12 21.67
C ASN A 56 14.41 6.79 21.31
N GLU A 57 13.61 5.81 20.87
CA GLU A 57 13.99 4.40 20.76
C GLU A 57 15.18 4.13 19.84
N TRP A 58 15.28 4.85 18.72
CA TRP A 58 16.41 4.68 17.79
C TRP A 58 17.74 5.22 18.34
N ARG A 59 17.68 6.00 19.38
CA ARG A 59 18.83 6.61 20.04
C ARG A 59 19.17 5.94 21.37
N ASP A 60 18.29 5.09 21.87
CA ASP A 60 18.50 4.39 23.14
C ASP A 60 19.39 3.14 22.92
N PRO A 61 20.62 3.13 23.46
CA PRO A 61 21.52 1.99 23.31
C PRO A 61 21.04 0.73 24.05
N HIS A 62 20.05 0.84 24.97
CA HIS A 62 19.50 -0.31 25.67
C HIS A 62 18.49 -1.09 24.79
N VAL A 63 17.86 -0.45 23.80
CA VAL A 63 16.91 -1.10 22.89
C VAL A 63 17.48 -1.30 21.49
N ARG A 64 18.60 -0.66 21.16
CA ARG A 64 19.30 -0.79 19.86
C ARG A 64 20.51 -1.68 19.99
N LEU A 65 20.65 -2.63 19.05
CA LEU A 65 21.89 -3.37 18.91
C LEU A 65 22.97 -2.43 18.36
N THR A 66 24.01 -2.21 19.17
CA THR A 66 25.15 -1.33 18.83
C THR A 66 26.37 -2.10 18.32
N ARG A 67 26.35 -3.43 18.42
CA ARG A 67 27.40 -4.36 17.97
C ARG A 67 26.79 -5.60 17.35
N PRO A 68 27.49 -6.28 16.44
CA PRO A 68 27.10 -7.60 15.98
C PRO A 68 27.01 -8.58 17.14
N LEU A 69 26.06 -9.50 17.07
CA LEU A 69 25.90 -10.55 18.08
C LEU A 69 26.07 -11.91 17.43
N GLN A 70 26.87 -12.78 18.05
CA GLN A 70 27.01 -14.18 17.69
C GLN A 70 26.24 -15.05 18.68
N ARG A 71 25.46 -15.99 18.16
CA ARG A 71 24.76 -16.98 19.00
C ARG A 71 25.76 -17.92 19.65
N THR A 72 25.68 -18.07 20.98
CA THR A 72 26.57 -18.93 21.78
C THR A 72 25.87 -20.18 22.32
N GLY A 73 24.54 -20.22 22.29
CA GLY A 73 23.75 -21.36 22.75
C GLY A 73 23.01 -22.10 21.61
N PRO A 74 22.22 -23.12 21.96
CA PRO A 74 21.36 -23.80 21.01
C PRO A 74 20.40 -22.85 20.30
N LYS A 75 19.92 -23.21 19.09
CA LYS A 75 18.91 -22.42 18.36
C LYS A 75 17.65 -22.27 19.23
N GLY A 76 17.18 -21.05 19.38
CA GLY A 76 16.02 -20.73 20.19
C GLY A 76 16.31 -20.41 21.67
N SER A 77 17.55 -20.58 22.15
CA SER A 77 17.91 -20.29 23.55
C SER A 77 17.98 -18.81 23.92
N GLY A 78 18.05 -17.90 22.91
CA GLY A 78 18.24 -16.47 23.13
C GLY A 78 19.63 -16.09 23.65
N GLN A 79 20.61 -17.01 23.65
CA GLN A 79 21.96 -16.77 24.14
C GLN A 79 22.86 -16.22 23.04
N PHE A 80 23.35 -14.99 23.22
CA PHE A 80 24.22 -14.28 22.28
C PHE A 80 25.36 -13.60 23.03
N ALA A 81 26.52 -13.46 22.35
CA ALA A 81 27.64 -12.64 22.80
C ALA A 81 27.99 -11.58 21.76
N PRO A 82 28.39 -10.36 22.18
CA PRO A 82 28.91 -9.35 21.28
C PRO A 82 30.20 -9.81 20.61
N VAL A 83 30.33 -9.51 19.31
CA VAL A 83 31.54 -9.71 18.52
C VAL A 83 31.92 -8.41 17.79
N THR A 84 33.15 -8.32 17.30
CA THR A 84 33.56 -7.22 16.44
C THR A 84 32.96 -7.39 15.03
N TRP A 85 32.95 -6.30 14.26
CA TRP A 85 32.56 -6.37 12.85
C TRP A 85 33.48 -7.27 12.02
N ASP A 86 34.78 -7.27 12.31
CA ASP A 86 35.75 -8.10 11.58
C ASP A 86 35.50 -9.60 11.86
N GLU A 87 35.23 -9.96 13.11
CA GLU A 87 34.86 -11.34 13.47
C GLU A 87 33.54 -11.76 12.80
N ALA A 88 32.52 -10.90 12.82
CA ALA A 88 31.24 -11.19 12.20
C ALA A 88 31.37 -11.38 10.68
N LEU A 89 32.05 -10.46 9.99
CA LEU A 89 32.25 -10.53 8.54
C LEU A 89 33.12 -11.71 8.13
N THR A 90 34.18 -12.01 8.88
CA THR A 90 35.03 -13.17 8.65
C THR A 90 34.24 -14.47 8.81
N THR A 91 33.43 -14.57 9.84
CA THR A 91 32.58 -15.77 10.08
C THR A 91 31.56 -15.93 8.95
N ILE A 92 30.89 -14.85 8.55
CA ILE A 92 29.89 -14.90 7.45
C ILE A 92 30.56 -15.27 6.13
N ALA A 93 31.68 -14.64 5.78
CA ALA A 93 32.40 -14.91 4.53
C ALA A 93 32.90 -16.37 4.49
N GLY A 94 33.50 -16.85 5.58
CA GLY A 94 33.93 -18.24 5.69
C GLY A 94 32.78 -19.21 5.47
N ARG A 95 31.65 -18.98 6.10
CA ARG A 95 30.46 -19.83 5.95
C ARG A 95 29.87 -19.80 4.54
N LEU A 96 29.86 -18.65 3.90
CA LEU A 96 29.40 -18.53 2.50
C LEU A 96 30.35 -19.29 1.56
N HIS A 97 31.68 -19.18 1.76
CA HIS A 97 32.66 -19.94 0.96
C HIS A 97 32.48 -21.46 1.10
N GLU A 98 32.28 -21.97 2.32
CA GLU A 98 31.99 -23.38 2.57
C GLU A 98 30.74 -23.82 1.82
N ILE A 99 29.63 -23.11 1.94
CA ILE A 99 28.37 -23.44 1.27
C ILE A 99 28.54 -23.45 -0.25
N VAL A 100 29.22 -22.47 -0.80
CA VAL A 100 29.49 -22.40 -2.25
C VAL A 100 30.34 -23.59 -2.71
N ALA A 101 31.36 -23.97 -1.93
CA ALA A 101 32.25 -25.09 -2.26
C ALA A 101 31.51 -26.43 -2.19
N ASP A 102 30.69 -26.64 -1.18
CA ASP A 102 30.03 -27.93 -0.90
C ASP A 102 28.73 -28.12 -1.70
N HIS A 103 28.00 -27.04 -1.96
CA HIS A 103 26.63 -27.12 -2.47
C HIS A 103 26.35 -26.23 -3.67
N GLY A 104 27.26 -25.32 -4.02
CA GLY A 104 27.12 -24.33 -5.09
C GLY A 104 26.38 -23.05 -4.63
N ALA A 105 26.66 -21.95 -5.29
CA ALA A 105 26.14 -20.62 -4.91
C ALA A 105 24.62 -20.54 -5.00
N ALA A 106 23.98 -21.26 -5.92
CA ALA A 106 22.53 -21.27 -6.11
C ALA A 106 21.73 -21.83 -4.92
N THR A 107 22.40 -22.50 -3.96
CA THR A 107 21.76 -22.96 -2.72
C THR A 107 21.60 -21.84 -1.69
N ILE A 108 22.27 -20.72 -1.89
CA ILE A 108 22.10 -19.53 -1.08
C ILE A 108 20.89 -18.75 -1.59
N LEU A 109 19.92 -18.54 -0.74
CA LEU A 109 18.68 -17.85 -1.07
C LEU A 109 18.74 -16.40 -0.57
N ASN A 110 18.71 -15.45 -1.51
CA ASN A 110 18.58 -14.03 -1.18
C ASN A 110 17.11 -13.68 -0.92
N ALA A 111 16.68 -13.76 0.32
CA ALA A 111 15.35 -13.34 0.76
C ALA A 111 15.44 -11.95 1.41
N HIS A 112 15.06 -10.92 0.67
CA HIS A 112 15.14 -9.54 1.12
C HIS A 112 13.88 -8.77 0.74
N TYR A 113 13.66 -7.65 1.39
CA TYR A 113 12.75 -6.59 0.97
C TYR A 113 13.13 -5.29 1.68
N SER A 114 12.55 -4.17 1.26
CA SER A 114 12.85 -2.88 1.86
C SER A 114 11.59 -2.20 2.37
N GLY A 115 11.47 -2.02 3.68
CA GLY A 115 10.42 -1.20 4.28
C GLY A 115 10.59 0.30 4.07
N THR A 116 11.66 0.73 3.39
CA THR A 116 11.90 2.14 3.02
C THR A 116 11.68 2.41 1.55
N LEU A 117 11.59 1.39 0.72
CA LEU A 117 11.57 1.44 -0.76
C LEU A 117 12.71 2.29 -1.38
N SER A 118 13.77 2.52 -0.59
CA SER A 118 14.96 3.22 -1.06
C SER A 118 15.74 2.37 -2.05
N LEU A 119 16.08 2.92 -3.20
CA LEU A 119 16.92 2.23 -4.20
C LEU A 119 18.25 1.75 -3.60
N LEU A 120 18.86 2.54 -2.69
CA LEU A 120 20.09 2.14 -2.02
C LEU A 120 19.88 0.99 -1.04
N ALA A 121 18.78 0.96 -0.31
CA ALA A 121 18.49 -0.11 0.64
C ALA A 121 17.97 -1.38 -0.06
N TYR A 122 17.21 -1.23 -1.13
CA TYR A 122 16.59 -2.33 -1.87
C TYR A 122 17.55 -2.95 -2.88
N ALA A 123 18.11 -2.14 -3.79
CA ALA A 123 18.85 -2.66 -4.94
C ALA A 123 20.35 -2.83 -4.69
N PHE A 124 20.97 -2.04 -3.80
CA PHE A 124 22.40 -2.11 -3.58
C PHE A 124 22.90 -3.47 -3.06
N PRO A 125 22.23 -4.13 -2.07
CA PRO A 125 22.65 -5.46 -1.60
C PRO A 125 22.60 -6.54 -2.68
N MET A 126 21.73 -6.43 -3.68
CA MET A 126 21.63 -7.37 -4.79
C MET A 126 22.93 -7.52 -5.57
N ARG A 127 23.75 -6.47 -5.63
CA ARG A 127 25.09 -6.53 -6.26
C ARG A 127 25.97 -7.61 -5.65
N PHE A 128 25.90 -7.78 -4.32
CA PHE A 128 26.64 -8.81 -3.62
C PHE A 128 26.12 -10.20 -3.99
N PHE A 129 24.81 -10.41 -3.89
CA PHE A 129 24.18 -11.70 -4.14
C PHE A 129 24.28 -12.10 -5.62
N ASN A 130 24.15 -11.17 -6.56
CA ASN A 130 24.36 -11.41 -7.99
C ASN A 130 25.82 -11.79 -8.29
N ARG A 131 26.79 -11.11 -7.66
CA ARG A 131 28.22 -11.46 -7.80
C ARG A 131 28.54 -12.83 -7.22
N LEU A 132 27.85 -13.22 -6.14
CA LEU A 132 28.00 -14.54 -5.52
C LEU A 132 27.37 -15.64 -6.37
N GLY A 133 26.37 -15.36 -7.19
CA GLY A 133 25.57 -16.33 -7.93
C GLY A 133 24.47 -16.99 -7.10
N ALA A 134 23.98 -16.28 -6.07
CA ALA A 134 22.90 -16.74 -5.19
C ALA A 134 21.56 -16.75 -5.95
N THR A 135 20.64 -17.59 -5.49
CA THR A 135 19.25 -17.58 -5.96
C THR A 135 18.52 -16.40 -5.36
N GLU A 136 17.86 -15.62 -6.21
CA GLU A 136 17.02 -14.51 -5.80
C GLU A 136 15.58 -14.95 -5.64
N VAL A 137 14.95 -14.52 -4.54
CA VAL A 137 13.51 -14.61 -4.33
C VAL A 137 12.93 -13.25 -4.63
N ASP A 138 11.97 -13.20 -5.54
CA ASP A 138 11.17 -11.99 -5.72
C ASP A 138 10.31 -11.78 -4.45
N PRO A 139 10.64 -10.79 -3.61
CA PRO A 139 9.94 -10.57 -2.35
C PRO A 139 8.51 -10.11 -2.56
N ASP A 140 8.20 -9.55 -3.72
CA ASP A 140 6.87 -9.06 -4.05
C ASP A 140 5.88 -10.19 -4.33
N SER A 141 6.37 -11.41 -4.60
CA SER A 141 5.54 -12.59 -4.87
C SER A 141 4.56 -12.92 -3.74
N ILE A 142 4.91 -12.63 -2.49
CA ILE A 142 4.06 -12.79 -1.31
C ILE A 142 3.54 -11.46 -0.76
N CYS A 143 3.84 -10.34 -1.42
CA CYS A 143 3.45 -9.01 -1.01
C CYS A 143 2.44 -8.39 -1.98
N ASN A 144 2.88 -7.78 -3.06
CA ASN A 144 2.04 -6.97 -3.96
C ASN A 144 1.91 -7.52 -5.37
N LEU A 145 2.68 -8.53 -5.76
CA LEU A 145 2.80 -8.96 -7.14
C LEU A 145 1.46 -9.28 -7.80
N ALA A 146 0.54 -9.91 -7.07
CA ALA A 146 -0.79 -10.24 -7.60
C ALA A 146 -1.58 -8.97 -7.99
N GLY A 147 -1.50 -7.91 -7.19
CA GLY A 147 -2.11 -6.62 -7.48
C GLY A 147 -1.40 -5.86 -8.60
N HIS A 148 -0.06 -5.87 -8.60
CA HIS A 148 0.73 -5.26 -9.66
C HIS A 148 0.40 -5.87 -11.02
N ILE A 149 0.42 -7.20 -11.15
CA ILE A 149 0.04 -7.90 -12.37
C ILE A 149 -1.39 -7.54 -12.79
N ALA A 150 -2.33 -7.48 -11.84
CA ALA A 150 -3.71 -7.14 -12.13
C ALA A 150 -3.87 -5.74 -12.72
N LEU A 151 -3.19 -4.74 -12.15
CA LEU A 151 -3.22 -3.36 -12.61
C LEU A 151 -2.43 -3.18 -13.92
N ASP A 152 -1.31 -3.87 -14.09
CA ASP A 152 -0.55 -3.87 -15.34
C ASP A 152 -1.39 -4.42 -16.51
N TYR A 153 -2.20 -5.46 -16.28
CA TYR A 153 -3.15 -5.94 -17.28
C TYR A 153 -4.30 -4.97 -17.59
N LEU A 154 -4.70 -4.14 -16.61
CA LEU A 154 -5.79 -3.18 -16.82
C LEU A 154 -5.31 -1.87 -17.42
N TYR A 155 -4.20 -1.36 -16.93
CA TYR A 155 -3.76 0.02 -17.18
C TYR A 155 -2.38 0.13 -17.81
N GLY A 156 -1.68 -1.00 -18.01
CA GLY A 156 -0.30 -1.03 -18.51
C GLY A 156 0.73 -0.61 -17.47
N THR A 157 0.30 -0.25 -16.27
CA THR A 157 1.14 0.14 -15.14
C THR A 157 0.42 -0.08 -13.82
N SER A 158 1.19 -0.41 -12.79
CA SER A 158 0.72 -0.50 -11.40
C SER A 158 1.31 0.57 -10.50
N SER A 159 2.06 1.50 -11.07
CA SER A 159 2.78 2.54 -10.34
C SER A 159 2.04 3.87 -10.27
N ASP A 160 1.00 4.04 -11.06
CA ASP A 160 0.19 5.24 -11.08
C ASP A 160 -0.89 5.19 -9.99
N GLY A 161 -1.29 6.38 -9.52
CA GLY A 161 -2.30 6.53 -8.50
C GLY A 161 -2.96 7.90 -8.59
N PHE A 162 -3.95 8.14 -7.76
CA PHE A 162 -4.56 9.46 -7.66
C PHE A 162 -3.68 10.42 -6.84
N ASP A 163 -3.79 11.71 -7.14
CA ASP A 163 -3.20 12.77 -6.31
C ASP A 163 -4.15 13.13 -5.16
N PRO A 164 -3.81 12.84 -3.88
CA PRO A 164 -4.69 13.13 -2.76
C PRO A 164 -5.02 14.62 -2.62
N ARG A 165 -4.20 15.52 -3.18
CA ARG A 165 -4.49 16.97 -3.16
C ARG A 165 -5.71 17.34 -3.99
N THR A 166 -6.11 16.48 -4.94
CA THR A 166 -7.30 16.71 -5.78
C THR A 166 -8.60 16.22 -5.15
N VAL A 167 -8.55 15.61 -3.99
CA VAL A 167 -9.74 15.03 -3.31
C VAL A 167 -10.85 16.06 -3.05
N ALA A 168 -10.49 17.34 -2.94
CA ALA A 168 -11.48 18.41 -2.79
C ALA A 168 -12.43 18.56 -3.99
N ALA A 169 -12.04 18.04 -5.16
CA ALA A 169 -12.87 18.04 -6.36
C ALA A 169 -13.69 16.73 -6.51
N ALA A 170 -13.49 15.74 -5.63
CA ALA A 170 -14.21 14.48 -5.71
C ALA A 170 -15.63 14.59 -5.16
N SER A 171 -16.60 14.07 -5.89
CA SER A 171 -17.98 13.87 -5.42
C SER A 171 -18.12 12.59 -4.61
N CYS A 172 -17.21 11.63 -4.84
CA CYS A 172 -17.14 10.37 -4.10
C CYS A 172 -15.68 9.98 -3.84
N VAL A 173 -15.41 9.51 -2.64
CA VAL A 173 -14.15 8.84 -2.29
C VAL A 173 -14.48 7.44 -1.80
N MET A 174 -14.17 6.43 -2.62
CA MET A 174 -14.36 5.03 -2.27
C MET A 174 -13.04 4.42 -1.84
N ILE A 175 -12.97 3.89 -0.62
CA ILE A 175 -11.84 3.10 -0.12
C ILE A 175 -12.28 1.64 -0.04
N TRP A 176 -11.53 0.75 -0.69
CA TRP A 176 -11.84 -0.66 -0.77
C TRP A 176 -10.67 -1.51 -0.30
N GLY A 177 -10.86 -2.23 0.80
CA GLY A 177 -9.85 -3.14 1.36
C GLY A 177 -8.62 -2.45 1.95
N ALA A 178 -8.76 -1.20 2.41
CA ALA A 178 -7.71 -0.43 3.06
C ALA A 178 -8.22 0.25 4.35
N ASN A 179 -7.32 0.41 5.33
CA ASN A 179 -7.61 1.13 6.57
C ASN A 179 -6.61 2.28 6.80
N PRO A 180 -6.70 3.38 6.04
CA PRO A 180 -5.77 4.50 6.16
C PRO A 180 -5.77 5.17 7.54
N ALA A 181 -6.84 5.08 8.34
CA ALA A 181 -6.81 5.54 9.73
C ALA A 181 -5.67 4.90 10.54
N ALA A 182 -5.29 3.65 10.21
CA ALA A 182 -4.16 2.96 10.83
C ALA A 182 -2.87 3.00 10.00
N SER A 183 -2.96 2.82 8.67
CA SER A 183 -1.81 2.63 7.79
C SER A 183 -1.28 3.92 7.17
N GLY A 184 -2.10 4.98 7.06
CA GLY A 184 -1.75 6.30 6.54
C GLY A 184 -2.50 7.40 7.29
N PRO A 185 -2.22 7.60 8.61
CA PRO A 185 -3.05 8.45 9.47
C PRO A 185 -3.13 9.91 9.02
N HIS A 186 -2.11 10.44 8.35
CA HIS A 186 -2.13 11.84 7.91
C HIS A 186 -2.94 12.02 6.62
N VAL A 187 -2.86 11.07 5.68
CA VAL A 187 -3.76 11.04 4.50
C VAL A 187 -5.20 10.89 4.95
N PHE A 188 -5.45 10.04 5.95
CA PHE A 188 -6.79 9.90 6.53
C PHE A 188 -7.32 11.22 7.12
N GLU A 189 -6.53 11.89 7.97
CA GLU A 189 -6.97 13.12 8.67
C GLU A 189 -6.99 14.35 7.77
N HIS A 190 -6.06 14.47 6.81
CA HIS A 190 -5.92 15.69 6.02
C HIS A 190 -6.66 15.65 4.68
N TRP A 191 -6.97 14.46 4.17
CA TRP A 191 -7.51 14.30 2.82
C TRP A 191 -8.82 13.50 2.80
N PHE A 192 -8.89 12.33 3.43
CA PHE A 192 -10.11 11.53 3.42
C PHE A 192 -11.20 12.10 4.31
N ARG A 193 -10.90 12.34 5.59
CA ARG A 193 -11.89 12.81 6.56
C ARG A 193 -12.55 14.14 6.17
N PRO A 194 -11.80 15.17 5.71
CA PRO A 194 -12.36 16.44 5.29
C PRO A 194 -12.88 16.45 3.84
N ALA A 195 -12.79 15.34 3.10
CA ALA A 195 -13.30 15.27 1.73
C ALA A 195 -14.77 15.71 1.67
N PRO A 196 -15.14 16.63 0.77
CA PRO A 196 -16.52 17.13 0.68
C PRO A 196 -17.49 16.13 0.08
N GLY A 197 -16.99 15.20 -0.75
CA GLY A 197 -17.78 14.17 -1.40
C GLY A 197 -18.21 13.06 -0.45
N THR A 198 -19.14 12.24 -0.90
CA THR A 198 -19.60 11.06 -0.16
C THR A 198 -18.47 10.05 0.00
N LYS A 199 -18.24 9.62 1.22
CA LYS A 199 -17.23 8.62 1.58
C LYS A 199 -17.83 7.23 1.64
N ILE A 200 -17.34 6.33 0.80
CA ILE A 200 -17.71 4.92 0.78
C ILE A 200 -16.52 4.10 1.27
N VAL A 201 -16.75 3.19 2.21
CA VAL A 201 -15.74 2.21 2.61
C VAL A 201 -16.29 0.81 2.40
N VAL A 202 -15.53 -0.01 1.69
CA VAL A 202 -15.79 -1.43 1.49
C VAL A 202 -14.74 -2.22 2.27
N ASP A 203 -15.15 -2.84 3.35
CA ASP A 203 -14.26 -3.59 4.25
C ASP A 203 -15.09 -4.60 5.04
N PRO A 204 -14.70 -5.87 5.18
CA PRO A 204 -15.43 -6.87 5.94
C PRO A 204 -15.56 -6.55 7.43
N ILE A 205 -14.71 -5.66 7.96
CA ILE A 205 -14.78 -5.21 9.34
C ILE A 205 -15.02 -3.70 9.45
N ARG A 206 -15.67 -3.29 10.52
CA ARG A 206 -15.95 -1.87 10.77
C ARG A 206 -14.73 -1.18 11.39
N THR A 207 -13.73 -0.89 10.56
CA THR A 207 -12.51 -0.18 10.91
C THR A 207 -12.77 1.27 11.32
N ASP A 208 -11.75 1.98 11.85
CA ASP A 208 -11.87 3.42 12.12
C ASP A 208 -12.07 4.23 10.84
N THR A 209 -11.53 3.78 9.72
CA THR A 209 -11.81 4.35 8.40
C THR A 209 -13.29 4.18 8.04
N ALA A 210 -13.86 2.98 8.23
CA ALA A 210 -15.26 2.69 7.96
C ALA A 210 -16.23 3.47 8.89
N LYS A 211 -15.82 3.72 10.13
CA LYS A 211 -16.61 4.57 11.06
C LYS A 211 -16.71 6.03 10.61
N ALA A 212 -15.75 6.51 9.84
CA ALA A 212 -15.73 7.87 9.30
C ALA A 212 -16.40 7.98 7.92
N ALA A 213 -16.88 6.88 7.36
CA ALA A 213 -17.55 6.85 6.07
C ALA A 213 -19.07 7.13 6.19
N ASP A 214 -19.64 7.66 5.11
CA ASP A 214 -21.08 7.85 4.96
C ASP A 214 -21.80 6.54 4.60
N LEU A 215 -21.10 5.65 3.87
CA LEU A 215 -21.57 4.31 3.52
C LEU A 215 -20.48 3.28 3.85
N HIS A 216 -20.87 2.23 4.54
CA HIS A 216 -20.00 1.08 4.81
C HIS A 216 -20.63 -0.19 4.25
N LEU A 217 -19.97 -0.78 3.24
CA LEU A 217 -20.33 -2.05 2.65
C LEU A 217 -19.45 -3.13 3.29
N GLN A 218 -20.08 -4.15 3.88
CA GLN A 218 -19.38 -5.25 4.56
C GLN A 218 -19.53 -6.55 3.76
N PRO A 219 -18.73 -6.81 2.73
CA PRO A 219 -18.79 -8.06 2.01
C PRO A 219 -18.23 -9.22 2.82
N PHE A 220 -18.68 -10.43 2.55
CA PHE A 220 -17.99 -11.62 3.03
C PHE A 220 -16.55 -11.62 2.48
N PRO A 221 -15.52 -11.98 3.28
CA PRO A 221 -14.18 -12.11 2.79
C PRO A 221 -14.10 -12.99 1.54
N GLY A 222 -13.45 -12.50 0.48
CA GLY A 222 -13.34 -13.20 -0.79
C GLY A 222 -14.45 -12.94 -1.81
N SER A 223 -15.47 -12.14 -1.47
CA SER A 223 -16.59 -11.86 -2.36
C SER A 223 -16.53 -10.49 -3.06
N ASP A 224 -15.42 -9.77 -2.93
CA ASP A 224 -15.24 -8.41 -3.45
C ASP A 224 -15.46 -8.31 -4.95
N ALA A 225 -15.00 -9.29 -5.73
CA ALA A 225 -15.22 -9.32 -7.18
C ALA A 225 -16.72 -9.39 -7.54
N ALA A 226 -17.50 -10.17 -6.78
CA ALA A 226 -18.95 -10.23 -6.97
C ALA A 226 -19.62 -8.89 -6.66
N LEU A 227 -19.17 -8.21 -5.61
CA LEU A 227 -19.65 -6.86 -5.28
C LEU A 227 -19.33 -5.87 -6.40
N ALA A 228 -18.11 -5.90 -6.95
CA ALA A 228 -17.70 -5.03 -8.05
C ALA A 228 -18.53 -5.27 -9.31
N PHE A 229 -18.80 -6.53 -9.67
CA PHE A 229 -19.69 -6.85 -10.79
C PHE A 229 -21.14 -6.39 -10.55
N ALA A 230 -21.66 -6.52 -9.33
CA ALA A 230 -22.99 -6.02 -9.02
C ALA A 230 -23.07 -4.47 -9.10
N ILE A 231 -22.03 -3.76 -8.69
CA ILE A 231 -21.92 -2.32 -8.89
C ILE A 231 -21.85 -1.98 -10.40
N LEU A 232 -21.03 -2.68 -11.18
CA LEU A 232 -20.93 -2.49 -12.64
C LEU A 232 -22.27 -2.74 -13.34
N HIS A 233 -23.04 -3.75 -12.91
CA HIS A 233 -24.39 -3.99 -13.42
C HIS A 233 -25.28 -2.75 -13.24
N VAL A 234 -25.32 -2.17 -12.03
CA VAL A 234 -26.14 -0.98 -11.76
C VAL A 234 -25.65 0.21 -12.60
N LEU A 235 -24.34 0.44 -12.67
CA LEU A 235 -23.76 1.52 -13.46
C LEU A 235 -24.18 1.42 -14.94
N ARG A 236 -24.20 0.20 -15.49
CA ARG A 236 -24.65 -0.05 -16.86
C ARG A 236 -26.16 0.09 -17.01
N ARG A 237 -26.93 -0.51 -16.11
CA ARG A 237 -28.43 -0.48 -16.15
C ARG A 237 -28.96 0.95 -16.10
N ASP A 238 -28.34 1.81 -15.30
CA ASP A 238 -28.84 3.15 -15.01
C ASP A 238 -28.09 4.26 -15.78
N ASP A 239 -27.39 3.87 -16.87
CA ASP A 239 -26.68 4.79 -17.81
C ASP A 239 -25.63 5.68 -17.12
N LEU A 240 -24.90 5.13 -16.15
CA LEU A 240 -23.84 5.81 -15.40
C LEU A 240 -22.43 5.48 -15.92
N LEU A 241 -22.31 4.83 -17.07
CA LEU A 241 -21.05 4.54 -17.74
C LEU A 241 -20.61 5.70 -18.64
N ASP A 242 -19.30 5.89 -18.76
CA ASP A 242 -18.75 6.78 -19.77
C ASP A 242 -18.48 6.02 -21.07
N TYR A 243 -19.52 5.83 -21.89
CA TYR A 243 -19.41 5.11 -23.17
C TYR A 243 -18.44 5.79 -24.15
N GLY A 244 -18.27 7.13 -24.05
CA GLY A 244 -17.30 7.84 -24.85
C GLY A 244 -15.86 7.46 -24.45
N PHE A 245 -15.57 7.35 -23.16
CA PHE A 245 -14.29 6.88 -22.67
C PHE A 245 -14.07 5.40 -23.02
N LEU A 246 -15.06 4.56 -22.78
CA LEU A 246 -14.99 3.14 -23.10
C LEU A 246 -14.63 2.90 -24.57
N ALA A 247 -15.31 3.57 -25.49
CA ALA A 247 -15.08 3.41 -26.92
C ALA A 247 -13.70 3.90 -27.39
N ARG A 248 -13.15 4.96 -26.76
CA ARG A 248 -11.87 5.52 -27.20
C ARG A 248 -10.65 4.92 -26.53
N SER A 249 -10.81 4.45 -25.30
CA SER A 249 -9.67 4.23 -24.39
C SER A 249 -9.61 2.84 -23.78
N THR A 250 -10.55 1.96 -24.11
CA THR A 250 -10.60 0.60 -23.57
C THR A 250 -10.77 -0.45 -24.65
N ILE A 251 -10.43 -1.68 -24.29
CA ILE A 251 -10.70 -2.89 -25.10
C ILE A 251 -11.42 -3.91 -24.24
N GLY A 252 -12.21 -4.81 -24.86
CA GLY A 252 -12.85 -5.93 -24.16
C GLY A 252 -14.15 -5.56 -23.43
N TRP A 253 -14.65 -4.32 -23.57
CA TRP A 253 -15.92 -3.92 -22.95
C TRP A 253 -17.11 -4.70 -23.56
N ASP A 254 -17.13 -4.85 -24.86
CA ASP A 254 -18.25 -5.51 -25.56
C ASP A 254 -18.35 -7.00 -25.21
N GLU A 255 -17.22 -7.64 -24.90
CA GLU A 255 -17.18 -9.02 -24.40
C GLU A 255 -17.62 -9.12 -22.94
N LEU A 256 -17.26 -8.13 -22.09
CA LEU A 256 -17.62 -8.12 -20.67
C LEU A 256 -19.09 -7.77 -20.44
N ALA A 257 -19.61 -6.78 -21.16
CA ALA A 257 -20.90 -6.17 -20.88
C ALA A 257 -22.08 -7.16 -20.80
N PRO A 258 -22.21 -8.19 -21.67
CA PRO A 258 -23.29 -9.17 -21.58
C PRO A 258 -23.25 -10.00 -20.29
N HIS A 259 -22.06 -10.26 -19.73
CA HIS A 259 -21.92 -11.04 -18.51
C HIS A 259 -22.44 -10.29 -17.27
N LEU A 260 -22.50 -8.97 -17.34
CA LEU A 260 -23.02 -8.15 -16.24
C LEU A 260 -24.54 -8.30 -16.06
N ASP A 261 -25.28 -8.76 -17.07
CA ASP A 261 -26.75 -8.91 -16.99
C ASP A 261 -27.18 -9.82 -15.84
N ALA A 262 -26.40 -10.87 -15.57
CA ALA A 262 -26.65 -11.80 -14.46
C ALA A 262 -26.22 -11.27 -13.09
N CYS A 263 -25.40 -10.22 -13.03
CA CYS A 263 -24.78 -9.70 -11.81
C CYS A 263 -25.67 -8.66 -11.10
N THR A 264 -26.97 -8.93 -10.99
CA THR A 264 -27.94 -8.00 -10.38
C THR A 264 -27.63 -7.70 -8.93
N PRO A 265 -28.11 -6.57 -8.34
CA PRO A 265 -27.95 -6.29 -6.92
C PRO A 265 -28.45 -7.41 -6.00
N ALA A 266 -29.54 -8.09 -6.38
CA ALA A 266 -30.02 -9.25 -5.62
C ALA A 266 -29.09 -10.46 -5.71
N TRP A 267 -28.42 -10.68 -6.84
CA TRP A 267 -27.34 -11.66 -6.93
C TRP A 267 -26.14 -11.23 -6.09
N GLY A 268 -25.75 -9.96 -6.15
CA GLY A 268 -24.69 -9.38 -5.34
C GLY A 268 -24.93 -9.56 -3.84
N GLU A 269 -26.15 -9.29 -3.37
CA GLU A 269 -26.52 -9.51 -1.96
C GLU A 269 -26.35 -10.97 -1.54
N ARG A 270 -26.82 -11.93 -2.34
CA ARG A 270 -26.60 -13.36 -2.02
C ARG A 270 -25.15 -13.78 -2.02
N ALA A 271 -24.36 -13.21 -2.92
CA ALA A 271 -22.94 -13.57 -3.05
C ALA A 271 -22.05 -12.91 -2.00
N THR A 272 -22.41 -11.71 -1.55
CA THR A 272 -21.52 -10.88 -0.73
C THR A 272 -22.04 -10.60 0.67
N GLY A 273 -23.33 -10.80 0.93
CA GLY A 273 -24.01 -10.39 2.15
C GLY A 273 -24.29 -8.88 2.25
N VAL A 274 -23.88 -8.09 1.25
CA VAL A 274 -24.18 -6.65 1.21
C VAL A 274 -25.59 -6.44 0.69
N PRO A 275 -26.49 -5.73 1.41
CA PRO A 275 -27.86 -5.50 0.97
C PRO A 275 -27.95 -4.88 -0.43
N ALA A 276 -28.85 -5.40 -1.28
CA ALA A 276 -29.03 -4.92 -2.66
C ALA A 276 -29.23 -3.41 -2.75
N ALA A 277 -30.03 -2.83 -1.87
CA ALA A 277 -30.27 -1.38 -1.80
C ALA A 277 -28.98 -0.59 -1.49
N LEU A 278 -28.06 -1.16 -0.72
CA LEU A 278 -26.77 -0.52 -0.41
C LEU A 278 -25.81 -0.61 -1.60
N ILE A 279 -25.86 -1.73 -2.35
CA ILE A 279 -25.11 -1.88 -3.61
C ILE A 279 -25.58 -0.83 -4.63
N GLU A 280 -26.88 -0.68 -4.82
CA GLU A 280 -27.46 0.33 -5.72
C GLU A 280 -27.04 1.74 -5.32
N ARG A 281 -27.16 2.08 -4.04
CA ARG A 281 -26.79 3.39 -3.53
C ARG A 281 -25.30 3.67 -3.75
N ALA A 282 -24.42 2.70 -3.48
CA ALA A 282 -22.99 2.86 -3.70
C ALA A 282 -22.65 3.05 -5.18
N ALA A 283 -23.30 2.30 -6.08
CA ALA A 283 -23.14 2.42 -7.51
C ALA A 283 -23.53 3.83 -8.02
N HIS A 284 -24.69 4.33 -7.61
CA HIS A 284 -25.16 5.68 -7.99
C HIS A 284 -24.21 6.78 -7.47
N VAL A 285 -23.79 6.69 -6.20
CA VAL A 285 -22.86 7.66 -5.63
C VAL A 285 -21.53 7.65 -6.40
N TYR A 286 -21.00 6.47 -6.71
CA TYR A 286 -19.74 6.34 -7.43
C TYR A 286 -19.86 6.77 -8.91
N GLY A 287 -20.95 6.38 -9.58
CA GLY A 287 -21.19 6.66 -11.00
C GLY A 287 -21.40 8.14 -11.32
N ASN A 288 -21.96 8.91 -10.38
CA ASN A 288 -22.21 10.34 -10.58
C ASN A 288 -20.95 11.22 -10.45
N GLY A 289 -19.79 10.68 -10.22
CA GLY A 289 -18.44 11.29 -10.19
C GLY A 289 -18.28 12.81 -10.27
N PRO A 290 -17.04 13.31 -10.26
CA PRO A 290 -15.77 12.59 -10.28
C PRO A 290 -15.56 11.77 -9.00
N SER A 291 -15.05 10.55 -9.17
CA SER A 291 -14.90 9.59 -8.08
C SER A 291 -13.50 9.05 -7.98
N LEU A 292 -12.94 9.07 -6.77
CA LEU A 292 -11.68 8.43 -6.42
C LEU A 292 -11.95 7.01 -5.92
N LEU A 293 -11.15 6.05 -6.39
CA LEU A 293 -11.14 4.68 -5.92
C LEU A 293 -9.78 4.36 -5.32
N TRP A 294 -9.71 4.12 -4.02
CA TRP A 294 -8.50 3.66 -3.34
C TRP A 294 -8.58 2.16 -3.12
N LEU A 295 -7.86 1.39 -3.92
CA LEU A 295 -7.73 -0.06 -3.76
C LEU A 295 -6.65 -0.39 -2.73
N GLY A 296 -7.05 -1.10 -1.68
CA GLY A 296 -6.14 -1.51 -0.62
C GLY A 296 -5.53 -2.90 -0.85
N GLN A 297 -4.43 -3.14 -0.17
CA GLN A 297 -3.70 -4.41 -0.22
C GLN A 297 -4.54 -5.61 0.28
N GLY A 298 -5.57 -5.37 1.08
CA GLY A 298 -6.48 -6.41 1.56
C GLY A 298 -7.14 -7.21 0.44
N LEU A 299 -7.41 -6.58 -0.69
CA LEU A 299 -8.06 -7.20 -1.84
C LEU A 299 -7.25 -8.34 -2.46
N GLN A 300 -5.93 -8.24 -2.46
CA GLN A 300 -5.07 -9.26 -3.06
C GLN A 300 -4.57 -10.33 -2.08
N ARG A 301 -4.82 -10.16 -0.76
CA ARG A 301 -4.34 -11.08 0.29
C ARG A 301 -5.26 -12.28 0.49
N GLN A 302 -5.80 -12.81 -0.59
CA GLN A 302 -6.75 -13.91 -0.59
C GLN A 302 -6.61 -14.76 -1.86
N GLN A 303 -7.26 -15.92 -1.88
CA GLN A 303 -7.29 -16.76 -3.07
C GLN A 303 -7.89 -15.98 -4.26
N GLY A 304 -7.20 -16.00 -5.39
CA GLY A 304 -7.63 -15.24 -6.58
C GLY A 304 -7.53 -13.72 -6.43
N GLY A 305 -6.76 -13.22 -5.45
CA GLY A 305 -6.68 -11.79 -5.13
C GLY A 305 -6.28 -10.88 -6.28
N GLY A 306 -5.46 -11.34 -7.23
CA GLY A 306 -5.18 -10.61 -8.45
C GLY A 306 -6.44 -10.38 -9.30
N ASN A 307 -7.29 -11.39 -9.46
CA ASN A 307 -8.57 -11.23 -10.16
C ASN A 307 -9.55 -10.31 -9.41
N VAL A 308 -9.52 -10.33 -8.08
CA VAL A 308 -10.31 -9.40 -7.25
C VAL A 308 -9.86 -7.96 -7.51
N MET A 309 -8.55 -7.69 -7.43
CA MET A 309 -7.99 -6.35 -7.75
C MET A 309 -8.37 -5.92 -9.16
N ARG A 310 -8.22 -6.82 -10.14
CA ARG A 310 -8.57 -6.57 -11.53
C ARG A 310 -10.04 -6.19 -11.69
N THR A 311 -10.96 -6.91 -11.04
CA THR A 311 -12.40 -6.65 -11.13
C THR A 311 -12.78 -5.31 -10.50
N CYS A 312 -12.27 -5.01 -9.30
CA CYS A 312 -12.50 -3.71 -8.66
C CYS A 312 -11.90 -2.56 -9.47
N GLY A 313 -10.74 -2.79 -10.08
CA GLY A 313 -10.06 -1.82 -10.94
C GLY A 313 -10.81 -1.49 -12.24
N LEU A 314 -11.85 -2.21 -12.63
CA LEU A 314 -12.68 -1.86 -13.79
C LEU A 314 -13.52 -0.60 -13.56
N LEU A 315 -13.88 -0.29 -12.32
CA LEU A 315 -14.82 0.79 -11.98
C LEU A 315 -14.38 2.16 -12.51
N PRO A 316 -13.12 2.62 -12.32
CA PRO A 316 -12.68 3.92 -12.83
C PRO A 316 -12.72 4.01 -14.36
N ALA A 317 -12.33 2.94 -15.05
CA ALA A 317 -12.37 2.89 -16.52
C ALA A 317 -13.82 2.90 -17.04
N ALA A 318 -14.71 2.14 -16.40
CA ALA A 318 -16.11 2.07 -16.81
C ALA A 318 -16.84 3.42 -16.68
N THR A 319 -16.46 4.22 -15.70
CA THR A 319 -17.09 5.53 -15.40
C THR A 319 -16.27 6.73 -15.90
N GLY A 320 -15.17 6.52 -16.63
CA GLY A 320 -14.28 7.58 -17.08
C GLY A 320 -13.64 8.37 -15.94
N ASN A 321 -13.51 7.76 -14.75
CA ASN A 321 -12.91 8.37 -13.55
C ASN A 321 -11.39 8.23 -13.55
N LEU A 322 -10.75 8.65 -14.63
CA LEU A 322 -9.29 8.62 -14.81
C LEU A 322 -8.79 9.94 -15.39
N GLY A 323 -7.57 10.36 -15.01
CA GLY A 323 -6.88 11.49 -15.61
C GLY A 323 -7.50 12.87 -15.39
N LYS A 324 -8.37 13.03 -14.40
CA LYS A 324 -9.02 14.30 -14.04
C LYS A 324 -8.99 14.56 -12.54
N PRO A 325 -9.00 15.85 -12.08
CA PRO A 325 -9.03 16.15 -10.65
C PRO A 325 -10.25 15.54 -9.96
N GLY A 326 -10.02 14.98 -8.77
CA GLY A 326 -11.08 14.32 -7.98
C GLY A 326 -11.46 12.93 -8.46
N ALA A 327 -10.73 12.38 -9.42
CA ALA A 327 -10.89 11.03 -9.94
C ALA A 327 -9.55 10.28 -9.94
N GLY A 328 -9.59 8.97 -10.16
CA GLY A 328 -8.40 8.12 -10.22
C GLY A 328 -8.54 6.84 -9.42
N LEU A 329 -7.44 6.08 -9.47
CA LEU A 329 -7.30 4.78 -8.81
C LEU A 329 -6.15 4.84 -7.84
#